data_6fca01c8ed2108684a200a65c39e01bc
#
_entry.id   6fca01c8ed2108684a200a65c39e01bc
#
_cell.length_a   1.000
_cell.length_b   1.000
_cell.length_c   1.000
_cell.angle_alpha   90.00
_cell.angle_beta   90.00
_cell.angle_gamma   90.00
#
_symmetry.space_group_name_H-M   'P 1'
#
loop_
_entity.id
_entity.type
_entity.pdbx_description
1 polymer ?
#
loop_
_entity_poly.entity_id
_entity_poly.type
_entity_poly.pdbx_seq_one_letter_code
_entity_poly.pdbx_strand_id
1 'polypeptide(L)'
;LLYAISRQKSTICCDRAISKCFKLASLNPAEDFLITCYNRNLNNYYQWAIVQAGFLNRNVKCQTFFGLLGHLLDSNHIPKPAMRKHNGDSSEYFNALFEIANDALAKGRIKERFTGIFIDEIQIFKPEWYRLCFNLLKNKCPENHFFIIAGDKSQDIKNHIKSGKAPWQGNGEGYPEYRGKTLPIEINYRNSKPINDAVDKFVEKAKGFGERIGADLSSDPELFLRGTAYREGNSPEIIELRDFSNEGEAEAICNAVKNLIETKDISEVDIAIILYNRKGCNYIPGWKNKFYELLEPLKNLFEKNRWEEPAVLISNEDARATFGSRKGVTITTIEGALGLDFRAVVLAGLRPLGGREGLIKIGDFTRATSEKQENYKRNINLIYTGCTRAKDELSIILSARRGESVYMDLIRDSMGDND
;
A
#
# COMPACT_ATOMS: atom_id res chain seq x y z
N LEU A 1 18.45 -15.01 -9.25
CA LEU A 1 17.15 -14.79 -8.62
C LEU A 1 17.36 -14.22 -7.22
N LEU A 2 17.00 -12.96 -7.00
CA LEU A 2 17.05 -12.32 -5.70
C LEU A 2 15.60 -12.08 -5.26
N TYR A 3 15.23 -12.71 -4.16
CA TYR A 3 14.01 -12.44 -3.43
C TYR A 3 14.37 -11.59 -2.20
N ALA A 4 13.89 -10.38 -2.12
CA ALA A 4 14.03 -9.56 -0.94
C ALA A 4 12.69 -9.54 -0.21
N ILE A 5 12.58 -10.32 0.88
CA ILE A 5 11.54 -10.11 1.88
C ILE A 5 12.03 -8.97 2.74
N SER A 6 11.44 -7.82 2.61
CA SER A 6 11.65 -6.73 3.56
C SER A 6 10.83 -7.00 4.80
N ARG A 7 11.48 -7.08 5.95
CA ARG A 7 10.81 -7.02 7.26
C ARG A 7 10.16 -5.65 7.49
N GLN A 8 10.55 -4.67 6.70
CA GLN A 8 9.83 -3.42 6.45
C GLN A 8 10.27 -2.84 5.11
N LYS A 9 9.31 -2.45 4.28
CA LYS A 9 9.59 -1.62 3.13
C LYS A 9 10.11 -0.27 3.61
N SER A 10 11.39 -0.14 3.56
CA SER A 10 11.97 1.18 3.41
C SER A 10 11.96 1.53 1.92
N THR A 11 11.85 2.79 1.59
CA THR A 11 12.22 3.37 0.30
C THR A 11 13.48 2.72 -0.27
N ILE A 12 14.40 2.31 0.60
CA ILE A 12 15.66 1.61 0.28
C ILE A 12 15.44 0.26 -0.43
N CYS A 13 14.36 -0.49 -0.15
CA CYS A 13 14.13 -1.76 -0.87
C CYS A 13 13.69 -1.50 -2.30
N CYS A 14 12.76 -0.56 -2.48
CA CYS A 14 12.33 -0.07 -3.78
C CYS A 14 13.50 0.57 -4.51
N ASP A 15 14.25 1.45 -3.85
CA ASP A 15 15.42 2.12 -4.42
C ASP A 15 16.54 1.14 -4.77
N ARG A 16 16.76 0.09 -3.99
CA ARG A 16 17.74 -0.97 -4.32
C ARG A 16 17.30 -1.81 -5.51
N ALA A 17 16.03 -2.19 -5.61
CA ALA A 17 15.50 -2.92 -6.74
C ALA A 17 15.57 -2.08 -8.01
N ILE A 18 15.17 -0.81 -7.93
CA ILE A 18 15.25 0.16 -9.04
C ILE A 18 16.72 0.44 -9.42
N SER A 19 17.58 0.73 -8.46
CA SER A 19 19.01 0.97 -8.70
C SER A 19 19.66 -0.24 -9.34
N LYS A 20 19.28 -1.46 -8.93
CA LYS A 20 19.73 -2.69 -9.56
C LYS A 20 19.22 -2.82 -10.98
N CYS A 21 17.94 -2.50 -11.22
CA CYS A 21 17.37 -2.47 -12.57
C CYS A 21 18.14 -1.49 -13.46
N PHE A 22 18.36 -0.28 -13.01
CA PHE A 22 19.10 0.74 -13.78
C PHE A 22 20.54 0.32 -14.07
N LYS A 23 21.24 -0.24 -13.09
CA LYS A 23 22.58 -0.78 -13.27
C LYS A 23 22.60 -1.88 -14.32
N LEU A 24 21.68 -2.83 -14.26
CA LEU A 24 21.59 -3.92 -15.23
C LEU A 24 21.21 -3.40 -16.62
N ALA A 25 20.27 -2.46 -16.71
CA ALA A 25 19.87 -1.85 -17.97
C ALA A 25 21.01 -1.04 -18.62
N SER A 26 21.83 -0.36 -17.82
CA SER A 26 23.02 0.37 -18.32
C SER A 26 24.09 -0.58 -18.85
N LEU A 27 24.28 -1.73 -18.20
CA LEU A 27 25.27 -2.74 -18.62
C LEU A 27 24.79 -3.56 -19.83
N ASN A 28 23.48 -3.57 -20.11
CA ASN A 28 22.86 -4.36 -21.18
C ASN A 28 21.90 -3.48 -22.00
N PRO A 29 22.39 -2.50 -22.76
CA PRO A 29 21.54 -1.50 -23.42
C PRO A 29 20.67 -2.05 -24.56
N ALA A 30 20.97 -3.24 -25.07
CA ALA A 30 20.17 -3.93 -26.08
C ALA A 30 19.08 -4.83 -25.51
N GLU A 31 18.98 -4.93 -24.19
CA GLU A 31 18.04 -5.83 -23.51
C GLU A 31 16.94 -5.04 -22.81
N ASP A 32 15.73 -5.56 -22.84
CA ASP A 32 14.54 -4.93 -22.24
C ASP A 32 14.34 -5.37 -20.79
N PHE A 33 14.05 -4.39 -19.93
CA PHE A 33 13.73 -4.57 -18.50
C PHE A 33 12.35 -4.02 -18.18
N LEU A 34 11.65 -4.70 -17.28
CA LEU A 34 10.32 -4.30 -16.80
C LEU A 34 10.35 -4.06 -15.29
N ILE A 35 9.83 -2.92 -14.87
CA ILE A 35 9.43 -2.66 -13.49
C ILE A 35 7.91 -2.69 -13.45
N THR A 36 7.33 -3.50 -12.57
CA THR A 36 5.88 -3.57 -12.41
C THR A 36 5.47 -3.61 -10.93
N CYS A 37 4.31 -3.04 -10.65
CA CYS A 37 3.67 -3.03 -9.34
C CYS A 37 2.16 -3.00 -9.52
N TYR A 38 1.42 -3.18 -8.44
CA TYR A 38 -0.04 -3.08 -8.48
C TYR A 38 -0.52 -1.63 -8.41
N ASN A 39 0.10 -0.82 -7.55
CA ASN A 39 -0.34 0.52 -7.20
C ASN A 39 0.04 1.55 -8.28
N ARG A 40 -0.93 2.36 -8.69
CA ARG A 40 -0.73 3.42 -9.70
C ARG A 40 0.17 4.55 -9.20
N ASN A 41 0.01 4.97 -7.95
CA ASN A 41 0.82 6.06 -7.38
C ASN A 41 2.29 5.63 -7.28
N LEU A 42 2.54 4.37 -6.89
CA LEU A 42 3.88 3.80 -6.88
C LEU A 42 4.46 3.70 -8.30
N ASN A 43 3.65 3.32 -9.29
CA ASN A 43 4.06 3.32 -10.69
C ASN A 43 4.45 4.73 -11.17
N ASN A 44 3.69 5.76 -10.80
CA ASN A 44 4.00 7.13 -11.14
C ASN A 44 5.34 7.60 -10.51
N TYR A 45 5.60 7.19 -9.26
CA TYR A 45 6.90 7.40 -8.63
C TYR A 45 8.03 6.74 -9.42
N TYR A 46 7.86 5.49 -9.85
CA TYR A 46 8.87 4.79 -10.65
C TYR A 46 9.09 5.44 -12.01
N GLN A 47 8.03 5.86 -12.69
CA GLN A 47 8.15 6.58 -13.95
C GLN A 47 8.94 7.88 -13.77
N TRP A 48 8.65 8.64 -12.71
CA TRP A 48 9.44 9.82 -12.36
C TRP A 48 10.92 9.48 -12.10
N ALA A 49 11.20 8.44 -11.30
CA ALA A 49 12.56 8.01 -11.00
C ALA A 49 13.33 7.57 -12.27
N ILE A 50 12.66 6.89 -13.21
CA ILE A 50 13.23 6.50 -14.53
C ILE A 50 13.64 7.76 -15.32
N VAL A 51 12.79 8.79 -15.33
CA VAL A 51 13.09 10.06 -15.99
C VAL A 51 14.31 10.74 -15.36
N GLN A 52 14.32 10.85 -14.01
CA GLN A 52 15.43 11.46 -13.26
C GLN A 52 16.76 10.72 -13.49
N ALA A 53 16.72 9.41 -13.62
CA ALA A 53 17.88 8.59 -13.90
C ALA A 53 18.34 8.60 -15.39
N GLY A 54 17.63 9.33 -16.24
CA GLY A 54 17.97 9.46 -17.67
C GLY A 54 17.64 8.23 -18.51
N PHE A 55 16.73 7.36 -18.05
CA PHE A 55 16.28 6.16 -18.78
C PHE A 55 14.99 6.38 -19.60
N LEU A 56 14.53 7.63 -19.73
CA LEU A 56 13.35 7.94 -20.55
C LEU A 56 13.52 7.42 -21.97
N ASN A 57 12.52 6.70 -22.47
CA ASN A 57 12.51 6.07 -23.82
C ASN A 57 13.65 5.10 -24.11
N ARG A 58 14.28 4.58 -23.06
CA ARG A 58 15.31 3.55 -23.19
C ARG A 58 14.73 2.15 -22.91
N ASN A 59 15.60 1.21 -22.59
CA ASN A 59 15.29 -0.19 -22.37
C ASN A 59 14.66 -0.55 -21.01
N VAL A 60 14.21 0.43 -20.23
CA VAL A 60 13.47 0.22 -18.98
C VAL A 60 12.03 0.65 -19.15
N LYS A 61 11.09 -0.30 -19.06
CA LYS A 61 9.65 -0.07 -19.08
C LYS A 61 9.11 -0.12 -17.66
N CYS A 62 8.17 0.77 -17.33
CA CYS A 62 7.49 0.78 -16.04
C CYS A 62 5.99 0.90 -16.25
N GLN A 63 5.24 -0.07 -15.72
CA GLN A 63 3.78 -0.12 -15.84
C GLN A 63 3.17 -0.80 -14.62
N THR A 64 1.94 -0.40 -14.24
CA THR A 64 1.15 -1.23 -13.32
C THR A 64 0.86 -2.58 -13.96
N PHE A 65 0.62 -3.61 -13.16
CA PHE A 65 0.32 -4.95 -13.69
C PHE A 65 -0.81 -4.93 -14.74
N PHE A 66 -1.94 -4.31 -14.43
CA PHE A 66 -3.05 -4.23 -15.40
C PHE A 66 -2.78 -3.29 -16.58
N GLY A 67 -1.98 -2.25 -16.37
CA GLY A 67 -1.47 -1.41 -17.46
C GLY A 67 -0.59 -2.20 -18.42
N LEU A 68 0.28 -3.06 -17.89
CA LEU A 68 1.09 -3.99 -18.67
C LEU A 68 0.21 -4.94 -19.51
N LEU A 69 -0.81 -5.57 -18.90
CA LEU A 69 -1.70 -6.46 -19.64
C LEU A 69 -2.40 -5.73 -20.79
N GLY A 70 -2.91 -4.53 -20.53
CA GLY A 70 -3.53 -3.69 -21.56
C GLY A 70 -2.57 -3.37 -22.71
N HIS A 71 -1.32 -2.99 -22.37
CA HIS A 71 -0.28 -2.72 -23.35
C HIS A 71 0.09 -3.95 -24.19
N LEU A 72 0.27 -5.11 -23.55
CA LEU A 72 0.58 -6.36 -24.23
C LEU A 72 -0.52 -6.76 -25.24
N LEU A 73 -1.78 -6.57 -24.89
CA LEU A 73 -2.89 -6.85 -25.80
C LEU A 73 -2.93 -5.87 -26.97
N ASP A 74 -2.75 -4.57 -26.72
CA ASP A 74 -2.72 -3.54 -27.76
C ASP A 74 -1.58 -3.76 -28.75
N SER A 75 -0.38 -3.99 -28.25
CA SER A 75 0.82 -4.20 -29.08
C SER A 75 0.74 -5.43 -29.98
N ASN A 76 -0.08 -6.41 -29.60
CA ASN A 76 -0.30 -7.63 -30.38
C ASN A 76 -1.66 -7.68 -31.08
N HIS A 77 -2.37 -6.54 -31.16
CA HIS A 77 -3.68 -6.39 -31.82
C HIS A 77 -4.73 -7.37 -31.29
N ILE A 78 -4.72 -7.64 -29.98
CA ILE A 78 -5.67 -8.54 -29.32
C ILE A 78 -6.76 -7.69 -28.65
N PRO A 79 -8.05 -7.93 -28.96
CA PRO A 79 -9.14 -7.15 -28.40
C PRO A 79 -9.21 -7.25 -26.86
N LYS A 80 -9.36 -6.10 -26.19
CA LYS A 80 -9.61 -6.02 -24.76
C LYS A 80 -11.09 -6.26 -24.44
N PRO A 81 -11.42 -6.68 -23.20
CA PRO A 81 -12.81 -6.78 -22.78
C PRO A 81 -13.48 -5.39 -22.80
N ALA A 82 -14.76 -5.33 -23.16
CA ALA A 82 -15.51 -4.08 -23.16
C ALA A 82 -15.92 -3.72 -21.71
N MET A 83 -15.48 -2.59 -21.21
CA MET A 83 -15.75 -2.12 -19.84
C MET A 83 -17.25 -2.02 -19.53
N ARG A 84 -18.07 -1.66 -20.53
CA ARG A 84 -19.54 -1.54 -20.41
C ARG A 84 -20.26 -2.88 -20.17
N LYS A 85 -19.64 -4.02 -20.51
CA LYS A 85 -20.23 -5.35 -20.31
C LYS A 85 -20.15 -5.84 -18.85
N HIS A 86 -19.40 -5.17 -18.00
CA HIS A 86 -19.15 -5.57 -16.63
C HIS A 86 -19.89 -4.69 -15.60
N ASN A 87 -21.03 -4.11 -15.97
CA ASN A 87 -21.93 -3.34 -15.08
C ASN A 87 -21.22 -2.34 -14.15
N GLY A 88 -20.07 -1.80 -14.59
CA GLY A 88 -19.23 -0.91 -13.78
C GLY A 88 -18.42 -1.61 -12.70
N ASP A 89 -18.45 -2.94 -12.59
CA ASP A 89 -17.55 -3.69 -11.69
C ASP A 89 -16.15 -3.79 -12.31
N SER A 90 -15.25 -3.00 -11.75
CA SER A 90 -13.85 -2.99 -12.19
C SER A 90 -13.14 -4.32 -11.93
N SER A 91 -13.58 -5.12 -10.95
CA SER A 91 -12.94 -6.39 -10.62
C SER A 91 -13.19 -7.44 -11.69
N GLU A 92 -14.42 -7.53 -12.21
CA GLU A 92 -14.76 -8.39 -13.33
C GLU A 92 -14.00 -8.03 -14.61
N TYR A 93 -13.91 -6.73 -14.91
CA TYR A 93 -13.13 -6.24 -16.04
C TYR A 93 -11.67 -6.66 -15.95
N PHE A 94 -11.02 -6.47 -14.79
CA PHE A 94 -9.61 -6.82 -14.60
C PHE A 94 -9.36 -8.32 -14.62
N ASN A 95 -10.29 -9.13 -14.12
CA ASN A 95 -10.21 -10.59 -14.24
C ASN A 95 -10.32 -11.01 -15.72
N ALA A 96 -11.27 -10.47 -16.48
CA ALA A 96 -11.40 -10.75 -17.91
C ALA A 96 -10.16 -10.31 -18.71
N LEU A 97 -9.58 -9.16 -18.37
CA LEU A 97 -8.34 -8.66 -19.00
C LEU A 97 -7.17 -9.63 -18.75
N PHE A 98 -7.07 -10.14 -17.53
CA PHE A 98 -6.05 -11.12 -17.16
C PHE A 98 -6.23 -12.42 -17.94
N GLU A 99 -7.42 -12.99 -17.99
CA GLU A 99 -7.69 -14.25 -18.68
C GLU A 99 -7.36 -14.15 -20.17
N ILE A 100 -7.72 -13.06 -20.84
CA ILE A 100 -7.38 -12.83 -22.26
C ILE A 100 -5.87 -12.75 -22.46
N ALA A 101 -5.16 -12.01 -21.60
CA ALA A 101 -3.72 -11.86 -21.71
C ALA A 101 -2.98 -13.18 -21.43
N ASN A 102 -3.42 -13.92 -20.41
CA ASN A 102 -2.84 -15.21 -20.04
C ASN A 102 -3.01 -16.26 -21.15
N ASP A 103 -4.22 -16.36 -21.73
CA ASP A 103 -4.50 -17.23 -22.88
C ASP A 103 -3.66 -16.85 -24.10
N ALA A 104 -3.60 -15.54 -24.39
CA ALA A 104 -2.81 -15.05 -25.54
C ALA A 104 -1.31 -15.31 -25.36
N LEU A 105 -0.77 -15.20 -24.13
CA LEU A 105 0.60 -15.53 -23.82
C LEU A 105 0.87 -17.03 -23.98
N ALA A 106 -0.03 -17.88 -23.44
CA ALA A 106 0.07 -19.34 -23.55
C ALA A 106 0.04 -19.83 -25.02
N LYS A 107 -0.75 -19.18 -25.86
CA LYS A 107 -0.84 -19.46 -27.31
C LYS A 107 0.26 -18.81 -28.15
N GLY A 108 1.24 -18.13 -27.52
CA GLY A 108 2.35 -17.46 -28.22
C GLY A 108 1.94 -16.27 -29.07
N ARG A 109 0.74 -15.70 -28.86
CA ARG A 109 0.27 -14.49 -29.56
C ARG A 109 0.92 -13.21 -29.04
N ILE A 110 1.31 -13.16 -27.75
CA ILE A 110 2.09 -12.07 -27.18
C ILE A 110 3.57 -12.34 -27.45
N LYS A 111 4.23 -11.38 -28.10
CA LYS A 111 5.62 -11.50 -28.55
C LYS A 111 6.63 -10.88 -27.60
N GLU A 112 6.23 -9.88 -26.82
CA GLU A 112 7.10 -9.17 -25.90
C GLU A 112 7.70 -10.11 -24.86
N ARG A 113 9.01 -9.93 -24.64
CA ARG A 113 9.79 -10.65 -23.64
C ARG A 113 10.81 -9.72 -23.01
N PHE A 114 11.11 -9.96 -21.74
CA PHE A 114 12.04 -9.16 -20.95
C PHE A 114 13.21 -10.00 -20.45
N THR A 115 14.39 -9.43 -20.46
CA THR A 115 15.60 -10.04 -19.88
C THR A 115 15.55 -9.94 -18.35
N GLY A 116 14.96 -8.86 -17.81
CA GLY A 116 14.77 -8.69 -16.39
C GLY A 116 13.40 -8.15 -16.04
N ILE A 117 12.78 -8.72 -14.99
CA ILE A 117 11.50 -8.28 -14.45
C ILE A 117 11.66 -8.02 -12.95
N PHE A 118 11.21 -6.85 -12.52
CA PHE A 118 11.24 -6.36 -11.15
C PHE A 118 9.80 -6.14 -10.70
N ILE A 119 9.34 -6.89 -9.70
CA ILE A 119 7.99 -6.77 -9.16
C ILE A 119 8.08 -6.20 -7.76
N ASP A 120 7.42 -5.09 -7.54
CA ASP A 120 7.26 -4.52 -6.21
C ASP A 120 5.85 -4.70 -5.66
N GLU A 121 5.70 -4.68 -4.34
CA GLU A 121 4.46 -4.99 -3.63
C GLU A 121 3.91 -6.38 -3.99
N ILE A 122 4.78 -7.38 -4.09
CA ILE A 122 4.40 -8.74 -4.55
C ILE A 122 3.30 -9.37 -3.69
N GLN A 123 3.16 -8.99 -2.41
CA GLN A 123 2.11 -9.50 -1.53
C GLN A 123 0.68 -9.14 -2.01
N ILE A 124 0.56 -8.12 -2.87
CA ILE A 124 -0.73 -7.74 -3.48
C ILE A 124 -1.05 -8.56 -4.73
N PHE A 125 -0.07 -9.30 -5.25
CA PHE A 125 -0.24 -10.10 -6.46
C PHE A 125 -0.91 -11.44 -6.14
N LYS A 126 -1.83 -11.88 -7.01
CA LYS A 126 -2.32 -13.25 -7.01
C LYS A 126 -1.26 -14.20 -7.57
N PRO A 127 -1.25 -15.48 -7.19
CA PRO A 127 -0.27 -16.45 -7.70
C PRO A 127 -0.22 -16.53 -9.22
N GLU A 128 -1.38 -16.50 -9.88
CA GLU A 128 -1.49 -16.54 -11.33
C GLU A 128 -0.93 -15.29 -12.03
N TRP A 129 -1.04 -14.11 -11.41
CA TRP A 129 -0.46 -12.87 -11.94
C TRP A 129 1.06 -12.90 -11.90
N TYR A 130 1.60 -13.37 -10.79
CA TYR A 130 3.02 -13.58 -10.61
C TYR A 130 3.60 -14.56 -11.64
N ARG A 131 2.90 -15.69 -11.87
CA ARG A 131 3.28 -16.68 -12.87
C ARG A 131 3.26 -16.09 -14.29
N LEU A 132 2.26 -15.24 -14.62
CA LEU A 132 2.23 -14.56 -15.91
C LEU A 132 3.47 -13.68 -16.10
N CYS A 133 3.85 -12.89 -15.10
CA CYS A 133 5.08 -12.08 -15.16
C CYS A 133 6.32 -12.95 -15.38
N PHE A 134 6.42 -14.09 -14.69
CA PHE A 134 7.54 -15.01 -14.90
C PHE A 134 7.57 -15.58 -16.34
N ASN A 135 6.40 -15.83 -16.93
CA ASN A 135 6.28 -16.30 -18.30
C ASN A 135 6.62 -15.24 -19.37
N LEU A 136 6.71 -13.97 -19.00
CA LEU A 136 7.20 -12.89 -19.88
C LEU A 136 8.74 -12.80 -19.93
N LEU A 137 9.48 -13.61 -19.18
CA LEU A 137 10.93 -13.65 -19.30
C LEU A 137 11.36 -14.21 -20.66
N LYS A 138 12.39 -13.58 -21.24
CA LYS A 138 13.03 -13.99 -22.49
C LYS A 138 13.69 -15.36 -22.35
N ASN A 139 14.32 -15.59 -21.20
CA ASN A 139 14.95 -16.85 -20.83
C ASN A 139 14.57 -17.20 -19.38
N LYS A 140 14.17 -18.44 -19.15
CA LYS A 140 13.80 -18.94 -17.82
C LYS A 140 14.97 -19.65 -17.10
N CYS A 141 16.12 -19.79 -17.76
CA CYS A 141 17.31 -20.32 -17.12
C CYS A 141 17.81 -19.33 -16.05
N PRO A 142 17.98 -19.76 -14.78
CA PRO A 142 18.36 -18.85 -13.67
C PRO A 142 19.66 -18.08 -13.90
N GLU A 143 20.53 -18.56 -14.75
CA GLU A 143 21.82 -17.93 -15.06
C GLU A 143 21.69 -16.76 -16.04
N ASN A 144 20.61 -16.72 -16.82
CA ASN A 144 20.46 -15.82 -17.96
C ASN A 144 19.27 -14.86 -17.85
N HIS A 145 18.64 -14.74 -16.66
CA HIS A 145 17.57 -13.78 -16.45
C HIS A 145 17.66 -13.10 -15.09
N PHE A 146 16.99 -11.97 -14.97
CA PHE A 146 16.82 -11.25 -13.71
C PHE A 146 15.34 -11.22 -13.35
N PHE A 147 14.96 -11.97 -12.32
CA PHE A 147 13.60 -11.94 -11.78
C PHE A 147 13.67 -11.61 -10.30
N ILE A 148 13.34 -10.35 -9.98
CA ILE A 148 13.49 -9.80 -8.63
C ILE A 148 12.12 -9.39 -8.14
N ILE A 149 11.77 -9.83 -6.95
CA ILE A 149 10.54 -9.45 -6.28
C ILE A 149 10.84 -8.80 -4.94
N ALA A 150 10.05 -7.81 -4.57
CA ALA A 150 10.08 -7.16 -3.28
C ALA A 150 8.69 -7.09 -2.69
N GLY A 151 8.56 -7.26 -1.38
CA GLY A 151 7.27 -7.21 -0.71
C GLY A 151 7.37 -7.36 0.80
N ASP A 152 6.25 -7.11 1.46
CA ASP A 152 6.07 -7.25 2.90
C ASP A 152 4.74 -7.97 3.16
N LYS A 153 4.79 -9.18 3.71
CA LYS A 153 3.59 -9.98 4.01
C LYS A 153 2.61 -9.25 4.93
N SER A 154 3.13 -8.41 5.82
CA SER A 154 2.32 -7.63 6.77
C SER A 154 1.48 -6.54 6.10
N GLN A 155 1.75 -6.24 4.84
CA GLN A 155 1.01 -5.28 4.03
C GLN A 155 0.09 -5.96 3.00
N ASP A 156 -0.28 -7.22 3.22
CA ASP A 156 -1.28 -7.92 2.40
C ASP A 156 -2.70 -7.48 2.75
N ILE A 157 -3.05 -6.28 2.32
CA ILE A 157 -4.39 -5.69 2.52
C ILE A 157 -5.47 -6.30 1.62
N LYS A 158 -5.08 -7.11 0.63
CA LYS A 158 -5.98 -7.83 -0.28
C LYS A 158 -6.24 -9.27 0.16
N ASN A 159 -5.58 -9.71 1.23
CA ASN A 159 -5.71 -11.06 1.78
C ASN A 159 -5.42 -12.18 0.76
N HIS A 160 -4.39 -11.98 -0.05
CA HIS A 160 -3.94 -12.95 -1.05
C HIS A 160 -3.04 -14.03 -0.46
N ILE A 161 -2.42 -13.79 0.69
CA ILE A 161 -1.58 -14.76 1.41
C ILE A 161 -2.49 -15.63 2.27
N LYS A 162 -3.05 -16.67 1.68
CA LYS A 162 -3.87 -17.64 2.40
C LYS A 162 -2.99 -18.75 2.97
N SER A 163 -3.33 -19.22 4.17
CA SER A 163 -2.69 -20.39 4.81
C SER A 163 -1.16 -20.31 4.97
N GLY A 164 -0.61 -19.11 5.19
CA GLY A 164 0.84 -18.93 5.45
C GLY A 164 1.74 -19.10 4.23
N LYS A 165 1.21 -19.47 3.04
CA LYS A 165 1.98 -19.54 1.81
C LYS A 165 1.84 -18.27 0.99
N ALA A 166 2.96 -17.58 0.77
CA ALA A 166 2.99 -16.43 -0.11
C ALA A 166 2.77 -16.85 -1.59
N PRO A 167 2.15 -15.98 -2.42
CA PRO A 167 1.86 -16.27 -3.82
C PRO A 167 3.07 -16.74 -4.65
N TRP A 168 4.25 -16.28 -4.29
CA TRP A 168 5.52 -16.63 -4.94
C TRP A 168 6.17 -17.92 -4.42
N GLN A 169 5.63 -18.53 -3.39
CA GLN A 169 6.07 -19.83 -2.84
C GLN A 169 5.33 -20.99 -3.52
N GLY A 170 4.76 -20.77 -4.69
CA GLY A 170 4.10 -21.81 -5.48
C GLY A 170 5.05 -22.92 -5.85
N ASN A 171 4.59 -24.16 -5.74
CA ASN A 171 5.31 -25.34 -6.21
C ASN A 171 4.71 -25.75 -7.56
N GLY A 172 5.53 -25.85 -8.58
CA GLY A 172 5.11 -26.38 -9.86
C GLY A 172 5.66 -25.64 -11.07
N GLU A 173 5.28 -26.12 -12.22
CA GLU A 173 5.71 -25.59 -13.52
C GLU A 173 5.27 -24.12 -13.67
N GLY A 174 6.21 -23.30 -14.09
CA GLY A 174 5.97 -21.85 -14.29
C GLY A 174 6.24 -20.97 -13.08
N TYR A 175 6.81 -21.50 -11.99
CA TYR A 175 7.27 -20.72 -10.84
C TYR A 175 8.81 -20.79 -10.70
N PRO A 176 9.47 -19.66 -10.39
CA PRO A 176 10.90 -19.66 -10.11
C PRO A 176 11.19 -20.25 -8.72
N GLU A 177 12.37 -20.88 -8.60
CA GLU A 177 12.87 -21.32 -7.28
C GLU A 177 13.67 -20.22 -6.61
N TYR A 178 13.29 -19.89 -5.35
CA TYR A 178 13.97 -18.88 -4.55
C TYR A 178 14.80 -19.45 -3.38
N ARG A 179 14.98 -20.75 -3.30
CA ARG A 179 15.70 -21.40 -2.18
C ARG A 179 17.08 -20.75 -1.94
N GLY A 180 17.32 -20.29 -0.73
CA GLY A 180 18.57 -19.66 -0.31
C GLY A 180 18.85 -18.28 -0.93
N LYS A 181 17.86 -17.64 -1.57
CA LYS A 181 18.01 -16.35 -2.27
C LYS A 181 17.15 -15.24 -1.69
N THR A 182 16.64 -15.43 -0.48
CA THR A 182 15.88 -14.42 0.25
C THR A 182 16.83 -13.50 1.01
N LEU A 183 16.69 -12.20 0.83
CA LEU A 183 17.44 -11.18 1.57
C LEU A 183 16.48 -10.44 2.51
N PRO A 184 16.44 -10.77 3.79
CA PRO A 184 15.69 -10.01 4.76
C PRO A 184 16.33 -8.64 4.97
N ILE A 185 15.49 -7.59 5.13
CA ILE A 185 15.96 -6.27 5.55
C ILE A 185 15.67 -6.16 7.04
N GLU A 186 16.74 -6.20 7.84
CA GLU A 186 16.66 -6.23 9.30
C GLU A 186 16.63 -4.84 9.94
N ILE A 187 16.96 -3.80 9.18
CA ILE A 187 16.99 -2.41 9.65
C ILE A 187 15.81 -1.65 9.07
N ASN A 188 15.06 -1.00 9.95
CA ASN A 188 14.03 -0.07 9.56
C ASN A 188 14.63 1.32 9.35
N TYR A 189 14.84 1.68 8.10
CA TYR A 189 15.37 2.98 7.72
C TYR A 189 14.27 4.05 7.50
N ARG A 190 13.00 3.63 7.47
CA ARG A 190 11.89 4.54 7.17
C ARG A 190 11.41 5.27 8.43
N ASN A 191 10.91 4.51 9.39
CA ASN A 191 10.29 5.10 10.57
C ASN A 191 11.35 5.52 11.58
N SER A 192 11.08 6.59 12.31
CA SER A 192 11.80 6.91 13.53
C SER A 192 11.58 5.82 14.61
N LYS A 193 12.48 5.74 15.57
CA LYS A 193 12.41 4.73 16.65
C LYS A 193 11.10 4.82 17.43
N PRO A 194 10.61 6.00 17.88
CA PRO A 194 9.35 6.09 18.63
C PRO A 194 8.15 5.60 17.82
N ILE A 195 8.05 5.93 16.53
CA ILE A 195 6.99 5.44 15.64
C ILE A 195 7.08 3.91 15.50
N ASN A 196 8.32 3.40 15.31
CA ASN A 196 8.54 1.96 15.21
C ASN A 196 8.07 1.23 16.46
N ASP A 197 8.52 1.69 17.64
CA ASP A 197 8.20 1.06 18.90
C ASP A 197 6.69 1.11 19.21
N ALA A 198 6.01 2.21 18.90
CA ALA A 198 4.57 2.36 19.06
C ALA A 198 3.77 1.40 18.14
N VAL A 199 4.20 1.25 16.89
CA VAL A 199 3.57 0.29 15.97
C VAL A 199 3.84 -1.16 16.38
N ASP A 200 5.01 -1.48 16.94
CA ASP A 200 5.29 -2.80 17.49
C ASP A 200 4.38 -3.14 18.67
N LYS A 201 4.19 -2.20 19.62
CA LYS A 201 3.21 -2.34 20.71
C LYS A 201 1.77 -2.54 20.19
N PHE A 202 1.39 -1.81 19.14
CA PHE A 202 0.07 -1.97 18.51
C PHE A 202 -0.11 -3.39 17.95
N VAL A 203 0.88 -3.91 17.24
CA VAL A 203 0.85 -5.26 16.66
C VAL A 203 0.79 -6.33 17.75
N GLU A 204 1.57 -6.20 18.82
CA GLU A 204 1.53 -7.15 19.95
C GLU A 204 0.17 -7.20 20.63
N LYS A 205 -0.43 -6.04 20.90
CA LYS A 205 -1.79 -5.98 21.45
C LYS A 205 -2.84 -6.52 20.49
N ALA A 206 -2.68 -6.25 19.18
CA ALA A 206 -3.56 -6.78 18.14
C ALA A 206 -3.46 -8.31 18.05
N LYS A 207 -2.26 -8.89 18.16
CA LYS A 207 -2.07 -10.36 18.23
C LYS A 207 -2.80 -10.95 19.42
N GLY A 208 -2.58 -10.42 20.62
CA GLY A 208 -3.25 -10.91 21.83
C GLY A 208 -4.78 -10.77 21.79
N PHE A 209 -5.31 -9.72 21.14
CA PHE A 209 -6.75 -9.63 20.90
C PHE A 209 -7.22 -10.62 19.84
N GLY A 210 -6.47 -10.77 18.75
CA GLY A 210 -6.76 -11.73 17.68
C GLY A 210 -6.86 -13.17 18.18
N GLU A 211 -5.96 -13.61 19.04
CA GLU A 211 -5.99 -14.94 19.68
C GLU A 211 -7.32 -15.18 20.41
N ARG A 212 -7.81 -14.19 21.17
CA ARG A 212 -9.07 -14.30 21.91
C ARG A 212 -10.30 -14.50 21.01
N ILE A 213 -10.27 -13.96 19.80
CA ILE A 213 -11.38 -14.07 18.82
C ILE A 213 -11.15 -15.17 17.77
N GLY A 214 -10.06 -15.93 17.88
CA GLY A 214 -9.69 -16.95 16.91
C GLY A 214 -9.12 -16.40 15.60
N ALA A 215 -8.82 -15.10 15.52
CA ALA A 215 -8.14 -14.46 14.40
C ALA A 215 -6.63 -14.51 14.65
N ASP A 216 -6.02 -15.68 14.45
CA ASP A 216 -4.60 -15.88 14.71
C ASP A 216 -3.73 -15.04 13.75
N LEU A 217 -3.09 -14.01 14.29
CA LEU A 217 -2.07 -13.20 13.62
C LEU A 217 -0.64 -13.71 13.88
N SER A 218 -0.49 -14.72 14.73
CA SER A 218 0.80 -15.27 15.14
C SER A 218 1.18 -16.54 14.38
N SER A 219 0.26 -17.10 13.58
CA SER A 219 0.48 -18.33 12.80
C SER A 219 1.57 -18.21 11.73
N ASP A 220 1.85 -17.00 11.25
CA ASP A 220 2.99 -16.72 10.38
C ASP A 220 4.03 -15.91 11.15
N PRO A 221 5.18 -16.50 11.54
CA PRO A 221 6.22 -15.81 12.28
C PRO A 221 6.89 -14.68 11.49
N GLU A 222 6.72 -14.64 10.18
CA GLU A 222 7.22 -13.56 9.33
C GLU A 222 6.23 -12.37 9.24
N LEU A 223 4.99 -12.55 9.74
CA LEU A 223 3.99 -11.48 9.74
C LEU A 223 4.34 -10.44 10.80
N PHE A 224 4.33 -9.17 10.42
CA PHE A 224 4.71 -8.03 11.26
C PHE A 224 6.14 -8.09 11.83
N LEU A 225 7.04 -8.85 11.21
CA LEU A 225 8.46 -8.72 11.52
C LEU A 225 8.95 -7.34 11.09
N ARG A 226 9.49 -6.60 12.05
CA ARG A 226 10.02 -5.27 11.82
C ARG A 226 11.51 -5.24 12.11
N GLY A 227 12.24 -4.51 11.27
CA GLY A 227 13.65 -4.23 11.54
C GLY A 227 13.79 -3.22 12.68
N THR A 228 14.93 -3.22 13.31
CA THR A 228 15.29 -2.21 14.34
C THR A 228 15.38 -0.82 13.69
N ALA A 229 14.71 0.15 14.28
CA ALA A 229 14.82 1.55 13.88
C ALA A 229 15.81 2.29 14.78
N TYR A 230 16.66 3.11 14.16
CA TYR A 230 17.71 3.87 14.85
C TYR A 230 17.54 5.38 14.72
N ARG A 231 16.62 5.84 13.87
CA ARG A 231 16.41 7.28 13.67
C ARG A 231 15.68 7.87 14.86
N GLU A 232 16.17 9.02 15.31
CA GLU A 232 15.46 9.84 16.30
C GLU A 232 14.16 10.39 15.70
N GLY A 233 13.20 10.76 16.54
CA GLY A 233 11.93 11.34 16.16
C GLY A 233 11.00 11.47 17.36
N ASN A 234 9.74 11.83 17.07
CA ASN A 234 8.72 12.01 18.09
C ASN A 234 7.80 10.78 18.21
N SER A 235 7.20 10.60 19.39
CA SER A 235 6.13 9.63 19.58
C SER A 235 4.92 10.00 18.72
N PRO A 236 4.14 9.01 18.26
CA PRO A 236 2.87 9.29 17.57
C PRO A 236 1.95 10.15 18.43
N GLU A 237 1.33 11.14 17.80
CA GLU A 237 0.30 11.98 18.43
C GLU A 237 -1.08 11.38 18.22
N ILE A 238 -1.84 11.18 19.29
CA ILE A 238 -3.23 10.71 19.23
C ILE A 238 -4.16 11.88 19.44
N ILE A 239 -5.03 12.13 18.46
CA ILE A 239 -5.99 13.23 18.47
C ILE A 239 -7.41 12.66 18.61
N GLU A 240 -8.04 12.89 19.76
CA GLU A 240 -9.42 12.50 20.04
C GLU A 240 -10.38 13.54 19.48
N LEU A 241 -11.34 13.11 18.67
CA LEU A 241 -12.38 14.01 18.19
C LEU A 241 -13.34 14.39 19.34
N ARG A 242 -13.66 15.68 19.40
CA ARG A 242 -14.74 16.21 20.24
C ARG A 242 -16.05 16.30 19.46
N ASP A 243 -15.95 16.72 18.20
CA ASP A 243 -17.04 16.73 17.24
C ASP A 243 -16.85 15.61 16.22
N PHE A 244 -17.80 14.67 16.21
CA PHE A 244 -17.82 13.53 15.30
C PHE A 244 -18.52 13.84 13.96
N SER A 245 -18.77 15.11 13.62
CA SER A 245 -19.22 15.52 12.29
C SER A 245 -18.06 15.38 11.25
N ASN A 246 -18.37 15.50 9.97
CA ASN A 246 -17.34 15.52 8.93
C ASN A 246 -16.51 16.80 9.02
N GLU A 247 -17.17 17.89 9.35
CA GLU A 247 -16.56 19.21 9.57
C GLU A 247 -15.60 19.17 10.75
N GLY A 248 -16.01 18.59 11.89
CA GLY A 248 -15.16 18.45 13.07
C GLY A 248 -13.94 17.57 12.82
N GLU A 249 -14.08 16.48 12.05
CA GLU A 249 -12.96 15.65 11.65
C GLU A 249 -12.02 16.39 10.67
N ALA A 250 -12.58 17.13 9.70
CA ALA A 250 -11.79 17.93 8.79
C ALA A 250 -11.00 19.04 9.51
N GLU A 251 -11.62 19.70 10.50
CA GLU A 251 -10.93 20.69 11.34
C GLU A 251 -9.78 20.07 12.14
N ALA A 252 -10.00 18.89 12.74
CA ALA A 252 -8.96 18.19 13.48
C ALA A 252 -7.77 17.80 12.56
N ILE A 253 -8.05 17.33 11.35
CA ILE A 253 -7.02 17.03 10.34
C ILE A 253 -6.25 18.30 9.97
N CYS A 254 -6.96 19.41 9.69
CA CYS A 254 -6.32 20.68 9.32
C CYS A 254 -5.50 21.25 10.47
N ASN A 255 -5.93 21.12 11.71
CA ASN A 255 -5.17 21.56 12.88
C ASN A 255 -3.89 20.73 13.05
N ALA A 256 -3.95 19.40 12.81
CA ALA A 256 -2.77 18.57 12.82
C ALA A 256 -1.78 18.98 11.70
N VAL A 257 -2.27 19.19 10.47
CA VAL A 257 -1.45 19.68 9.35
C VAL A 257 -0.83 21.04 9.68
N LYS A 258 -1.60 21.97 10.24
CA LYS A 258 -1.12 23.28 10.67
C LYS A 258 0.01 23.18 11.69
N ASN A 259 -0.14 22.31 12.70
CA ASN A 259 0.91 22.05 13.68
C ASN A 259 2.18 21.50 13.02
N LEU A 260 2.06 20.59 12.03
CA LEU A 260 3.21 20.06 11.29
C LEU A 260 3.94 21.15 10.50
N ILE A 261 3.21 22.08 9.87
CA ILE A 261 3.79 23.16 9.06
C ILE A 261 4.38 24.23 9.98
N GLU A 262 3.59 24.79 10.89
CA GLU A 262 3.95 26.01 11.64
C GLU A 262 4.85 25.71 12.84
N THR A 263 4.69 24.55 13.49
CA THR A 263 5.43 24.22 14.73
C THR A 263 6.59 23.26 14.46
N LYS A 264 6.39 22.29 13.54
CA LYS A 264 7.41 21.28 13.23
C LYS A 264 8.26 21.63 12.00
N ASP A 265 7.98 22.73 11.32
CA ASP A 265 8.68 23.20 10.11
C ASP A 265 8.78 22.12 9.02
N ILE A 266 7.65 21.47 8.74
CA ILE A 266 7.56 20.44 7.71
C ILE A 266 6.91 21.03 6.46
N SER A 267 7.58 20.91 5.32
CA SER A 267 7.04 21.37 4.05
C SER A 267 5.74 20.64 3.69
N GLU A 268 4.76 21.35 3.14
CA GLU A 268 3.46 20.79 2.73
C GLU A 268 3.62 19.56 1.83
N VAL A 269 4.57 19.55 0.91
CA VAL A 269 4.83 18.44 -0.02
C VAL A 269 5.27 17.16 0.70
N ASP A 270 5.82 17.26 1.89
CA ASP A 270 6.31 16.16 2.72
C ASP A 270 5.25 15.62 3.68
N ILE A 271 4.05 16.20 3.68
CA ILE A 271 2.92 15.81 4.52
C ILE A 271 1.90 15.01 3.71
N ALA A 272 1.39 13.93 4.29
CA ALA A 272 0.26 13.20 3.73
C ALA A 272 -0.88 13.07 4.74
N ILE A 273 -2.10 13.32 4.27
CA ILE A 273 -3.35 12.90 4.90
C ILE A 273 -3.70 11.54 4.30
N ILE A 274 -3.66 10.49 5.11
CA ILE A 274 -3.97 9.14 4.70
C ILE A 274 -5.31 8.73 5.29
N LEU A 275 -6.31 8.54 4.41
CA LEU A 275 -7.64 8.11 4.80
C LEU A 275 -7.72 6.58 4.81
N TYR A 276 -8.48 6.01 5.75
CA TYR A 276 -8.61 4.56 5.90
C TYR A 276 -8.94 3.85 4.59
N ASN A 277 -9.98 4.28 3.89
CA ASN A 277 -10.26 3.81 2.53
C ASN A 277 -11.17 4.80 1.76
N ARG A 278 -11.36 4.55 0.45
CA ARG A 278 -12.18 5.39 -0.42
C ARG A 278 -13.67 5.42 -0.03
N LYS A 279 -14.17 4.34 0.57
CA LYS A 279 -15.57 4.23 1.04
C LYS A 279 -15.69 4.53 2.53
N GLY A 280 -14.58 4.63 3.21
CA GLY A 280 -14.43 4.43 4.63
C GLY A 280 -14.90 5.54 5.51
N CYS A 281 -15.02 6.74 5.03
CA CYS A 281 -15.63 7.82 5.82
C CYS A 281 -17.16 7.69 5.91
N ASN A 282 -17.81 6.65 5.35
CA ASN A 282 -19.19 6.74 4.89
C ASN A 282 -20.12 5.62 5.24
N TYR A 283 -19.71 4.63 5.99
CA TYR A 283 -20.68 3.63 6.39
C TYR A 283 -21.48 4.07 7.61
N ILE A 284 -22.38 5.00 7.40
CA ILE A 284 -23.57 5.18 8.24
C ILE A 284 -24.73 4.63 7.40
N PRO A 285 -25.45 3.58 7.85
CA PRO A 285 -26.60 3.07 7.13
C PRO A 285 -27.56 4.19 6.77
N GLY A 286 -27.87 4.35 5.49
CA GLY A 286 -28.79 5.37 5.00
C GLY A 286 -28.17 6.61 4.35
N TRP A 287 -26.85 6.75 4.31
CA TRP A 287 -26.19 7.92 3.72
C TRP A 287 -25.40 7.53 2.46
N LYS A 288 -25.80 8.00 1.33
CA LYS A 288 -25.10 7.76 0.06
C LYS A 288 -23.89 8.68 -0.08
N ASN A 289 -22.70 8.11 -0.44
CA ASN A 289 -21.50 8.80 -0.94
C ASN A 289 -20.91 9.95 -0.08
N LYS A 290 -20.73 9.75 1.23
CA LYS A 290 -20.15 10.78 2.11
C LYS A 290 -18.61 10.93 2.08
N PHE A 291 -17.89 10.04 1.40
CA PHE A 291 -16.43 10.14 1.25
C PHE A 291 -16.00 11.51 0.70
N TYR A 292 -16.73 12.03 -0.27
CA TYR A 292 -16.47 13.35 -0.85
C TYR A 292 -16.81 14.51 0.07
N GLU A 293 -17.61 14.29 1.11
CA GLU A 293 -17.93 15.32 2.11
C GLU A 293 -16.75 15.67 3.00
N LEU A 294 -15.80 14.75 3.22
CA LEU A 294 -14.56 15.06 3.95
C LEU A 294 -13.56 15.81 3.06
N LEU A 295 -13.50 15.50 1.77
CA LEU A 295 -12.61 16.19 0.84
C LEU A 295 -12.99 17.66 0.63
N GLU A 296 -14.28 17.96 0.44
CA GLU A 296 -14.73 19.34 0.26
C GLU A 296 -14.47 20.22 1.49
N PRO A 297 -14.83 19.81 2.72
CA PRO A 297 -14.43 20.54 3.92
C PRO A 297 -12.91 20.74 4.03
N LEU A 298 -12.10 19.72 3.71
CA LEU A 298 -10.64 19.84 3.73
C LEU A 298 -10.14 20.86 2.71
N LYS A 299 -10.60 20.83 1.46
CA LYS A 299 -10.21 21.81 0.44
C LYS A 299 -10.56 23.23 0.86
N ASN A 300 -11.77 23.45 1.36
CA ASN A 300 -12.21 24.76 1.84
C ASN A 300 -11.32 25.29 2.98
N LEU A 301 -10.89 24.40 3.88
CA LEU A 301 -10.01 24.77 5.00
C LEU A 301 -8.58 25.06 4.49
N PHE A 302 -8.09 24.31 3.48
CA PHE A 302 -6.81 24.59 2.84
C PHE A 302 -6.78 25.96 2.17
N GLU A 303 -7.81 26.31 1.40
CA GLU A 303 -7.97 27.63 0.79
C GLU A 303 -8.02 28.77 1.85
N LYS A 304 -8.79 28.56 2.93
CA LYS A 304 -8.90 29.50 4.05
C LYS A 304 -7.55 29.75 4.73
N ASN A 305 -6.72 28.72 4.86
CA ASN A 305 -5.38 28.85 5.43
C ASN A 305 -4.33 29.33 4.41
N ARG A 306 -4.70 29.53 3.15
CA ARG A 306 -3.80 29.92 2.04
C ARG A 306 -2.65 28.95 1.81
N TRP A 307 -2.89 27.67 2.07
CA TRP A 307 -1.96 26.61 1.74
C TRP A 307 -2.03 26.26 0.26
N GLU A 308 -0.98 25.65 -0.26
CA GLU A 308 -0.98 25.14 -1.64
C GLU A 308 -2.13 24.15 -1.86
N GLU A 309 -2.66 24.08 -3.08
CA GLU A 309 -3.71 23.15 -3.42
C GLU A 309 -3.26 21.70 -3.14
N PRO A 310 -4.04 20.91 -2.36
CA PRO A 310 -3.64 19.57 -2.01
C PRO A 310 -3.62 18.64 -3.23
N ALA A 311 -2.60 17.78 -3.32
CA ALA A 311 -2.52 16.74 -4.33
C ALA A 311 -3.41 15.55 -3.92
N VAL A 312 -4.60 15.42 -4.54
CA VAL A 312 -5.55 14.33 -4.23
C VAL A 312 -5.24 13.10 -5.07
N LEU A 313 -4.66 12.07 -4.46
CA LEU A 313 -4.26 10.82 -5.12
C LEU A 313 -5.26 9.68 -4.87
N ILE A 314 -6.54 9.98 -4.91
CA ILE A 314 -7.63 9.02 -4.60
C ILE A 314 -8.31 8.53 -5.87
N SER A 315 -8.54 9.42 -6.84
CA SER A 315 -9.24 9.11 -8.09
C SER A 315 -8.31 8.87 -9.27
N ASN A 316 -8.86 8.25 -10.32
CA ASN A 316 -8.10 8.01 -11.56
C ASN A 316 -7.75 9.28 -12.33
N GLU A 317 -8.50 10.36 -12.12
CA GLU A 317 -8.34 11.63 -12.83
C GLU A 317 -7.21 12.44 -12.22
N ASP A 318 -7.10 12.44 -10.89
CA ASP A 318 -6.09 13.19 -10.14
C ASP A 318 -4.71 12.48 -10.15
N ALA A 319 -4.67 11.18 -10.35
CA ALA A 319 -3.43 10.40 -10.45
C ALA A 319 -2.55 10.74 -11.68
N ARG A 320 -3.01 11.64 -12.55
CA ARG A 320 -2.21 12.19 -13.66
C ARG A 320 -1.28 13.31 -13.21
N ALA A 321 -1.47 13.89 -12.02
CA ALA A 321 -0.48 14.78 -11.44
C ALA A 321 0.84 14.01 -11.34
N THR A 322 1.85 14.45 -12.07
CA THR A 322 3.17 13.84 -12.02
C THR A 322 3.66 13.90 -10.58
N PHE A 323 4.12 12.78 -10.03
CA PHE A 323 4.55 12.67 -8.63
C PHE A 323 5.52 13.78 -8.22
N GLY A 324 6.39 14.21 -9.14
CA GLY A 324 7.36 15.29 -8.93
C GLY A 324 6.84 16.71 -9.04
N SER A 325 5.60 16.95 -9.46
CA SER A 325 4.99 18.30 -9.59
C SER A 325 4.07 18.66 -8.43
N ARG A 326 3.97 17.81 -7.41
CA ARG A 326 3.18 18.11 -6.21
C ARG A 326 3.79 19.29 -5.48
N LYS A 327 2.94 20.22 -5.07
CA LYS A 327 3.35 21.39 -4.28
C LYS A 327 2.76 21.38 -2.89
N GLY A 328 1.51 21.00 -2.74
CA GLY A 328 0.79 20.96 -1.49
C GLY A 328 0.77 19.58 -0.82
N VAL A 329 0.02 19.48 0.27
CA VAL A 329 -0.20 18.26 1.04
C VAL A 329 -0.81 17.16 0.15
N THR A 330 -0.36 15.92 0.33
CA THR A 330 -0.94 14.77 -0.38
C THR A 330 -2.15 14.23 0.37
N ILE A 331 -3.30 14.10 -0.28
CA ILE A 331 -4.47 13.39 0.25
C ILE A 331 -4.63 12.07 -0.49
N THR A 332 -4.56 10.95 0.23
CA THR A 332 -4.66 9.62 -0.37
C THR A 332 -5.35 8.63 0.58
N THR A 333 -5.57 7.40 0.13
CA THR A 333 -6.04 6.31 0.98
C THR A 333 -4.87 5.42 1.41
N ILE A 334 -5.07 4.56 2.43
CA ILE A 334 -4.05 3.58 2.81
C ILE A 334 -3.65 2.70 1.61
N GLU A 335 -4.62 2.24 0.82
CA GLU A 335 -4.34 1.49 -0.42
C GLU A 335 -3.57 2.34 -1.45
N GLY A 336 -3.90 3.63 -1.57
CA GLY A 336 -3.22 4.57 -2.46
C GLY A 336 -1.80 4.91 -2.02
N ALA A 337 -1.53 4.83 -0.72
CA ALA A 337 -0.22 5.10 -0.13
C ALA A 337 0.75 3.90 -0.14
N LEU A 338 0.31 2.72 -0.64
CA LEU A 338 1.18 1.55 -0.73
C LEU A 338 2.45 1.86 -1.52
N GLY A 339 3.59 1.53 -0.94
CA GLY A 339 4.90 1.78 -1.54
C GLY A 339 5.39 3.23 -1.45
N LEU A 340 4.54 4.19 -1.06
CA LEU A 340 4.94 5.57 -0.78
C LEU A 340 5.33 5.73 0.69
N ASP A 341 6.08 6.79 0.97
CA ASP A 341 6.37 7.24 2.33
C ASP A 341 6.45 8.78 2.37
N PHE A 342 6.21 9.34 3.55
CA PHE A 342 6.13 10.77 3.77
C PHE A 342 6.89 11.13 5.05
N ARG A 343 7.40 12.35 5.14
CA ARG A 343 8.05 12.82 6.35
C ARG A 343 7.06 12.86 7.51
N ALA A 344 5.85 13.37 7.23
CA ALA A 344 4.76 13.40 8.20
C ALA A 344 3.47 12.79 7.64
N VAL A 345 2.72 12.08 8.49
CA VAL A 345 1.44 11.47 8.15
C VAL A 345 0.38 11.87 9.17
N VAL A 346 -0.77 12.29 8.66
CA VAL A 346 -2.03 12.39 9.42
C VAL A 346 -2.93 11.23 8.97
N LEU A 347 -3.05 10.21 9.80
CA LEU A 347 -3.95 9.06 9.57
C LEU A 347 -5.34 9.38 10.08
N ALA A 348 -6.34 9.36 9.20
CA ALA A 348 -7.70 9.77 9.50
C ALA A 348 -8.76 8.93 8.75
N GLY A 349 -10.03 9.29 8.89
CA GLY A 349 -11.12 8.58 8.23
C GLY A 349 -11.38 7.20 8.80
N LEU A 350 -11.12 6.98 10.09
CA LEU A 350 -11.21 5.68 10.77
C LEU A 350 -12.64 5.30 11.21
N ARG A 351 -13.65 6.15 10.97
CA ARG A 351 -15.06 5.89 11.38
C ARG A 351 -15.62 4.52 11.02
N PRO A 352 -15.32 3.94 9.85
CA PRO A 352 -15.84 2.61 9.52
C PRO A 352 -15.38 1.52 10.47
N LEU A 353 -14.30 1.77 11.19
CA LEU A 353 -13.81 0.88 12.24
C LEU A 353 -14.57 1.02 13.55
N GLY A 354 -15.44 2.04 13.68
CA GLY A 354 -16.30 2.32 14.84
C GLY A 354 -17.78 1.99 14.65
N GLY A 355 -18.25 1.63 13.45
CA GLY A 355 -19.65 1.35 13.16
C GLY A 355 -20.12 -0.03 13.64
N ARG A 356 -21.47 -0.25 13.68
CA ARG A 356 -22.08 -1.52 14.11
C ARG A 356 -21.54 -2.78 13.41
N GLU A 357 -21.03 -2.66 12.19
CA GLU A 357 -20.41 -3.76 11.45
C GLU A 357 -18.92 -3.94 11.76
N GLY A 358 -18.26 -2.89 12.29
CA GLY A 358 -16.88 -2.94 12.80
C GLY A 358 -16.80 -3.26 14.28
N LEU A 359 -17.93 -3.18 15.01
CA LEU A 359 -18.01 -3.49 16.43
C LEU A 359 -17.92 -4.98 16.66
N ILE A 360 -16.71 -5.41 16.89
CA ILE A 360 -16.50 -6.53 17.76
C ILE A 360 -16.63 -5.99 19.19
N LYS A 361 -17.84 -6.04 19.77
CA LYS A 361 -18.00 -5.71 21.18
C LYS A 361 -17.22 -6.70 22.02
N ILE A 362 -16.47 -6.20 22.98
CA ILE A 362 -15.63 -7.00 23.89
C ILE A 362 -16.43 -8.10 24.64
N GLY A 363 -17.76 -8.01 24.69
CA GLY A 363 -18.65 -8.97 25.36
C GLY A 363 -19.19 -10.13 24.51
N ASP A 364 -19.06 -10.10 23.18
CA ASP A 364 -19.68 -11.11 22.28
C ASP A 364 -18.72 -12.22 21.83
N PHE A 365 -17.57 -12.40 22.50
CA PHE A 365 -16.40 -13.13 22.00
C PHE A 365 -16.29 -14.58 22.48
N THR A 366 -17.25 -15.41 22.16
CA THR A 366 -16.97 -16.84 22.27
C THR A 366 -16.45 -17.49 20.97
N ARG A 367 -16.63 -16.91 19.83
CA ARG A 367 -15.93 -17.20 18.54
C ARG A 367 -16.45 -16.24 17.46
N ALA A 368 -15.57 -15.37 16.95
CA ALA A 368 -15.90 -14.62 15.74
C ALA A 368 -16.07 -15.57 14.54
N THR A 369 -17.00 -15.26 13.65
CA THR A 369 -17.12 -16.01 12.36
C THR A 369 -15.84 -15.82 11.54
N SER A 370 -15.56 -16.78 10.64
CA SER A 370 -14.37 -16.71 9.77
C SER A 370 -14.29 -15.37 9.01
N GLU A 371 -15.42 -14.84 8.57
CA GLU A 371 -15.49 -13.52 7.91
C GLU A 371 -15.05 -12.39 8.83
N LYS A 372 -15.49 -12.37 10.10
CA LYS A 372 -15.07 -11.37 11.09
C LYS A 372 -13.59 -11.48 11.42
N GLN A 373 -13.04 -12.70 11.48
CA GLN A 373 -11.62 -12.94 11.70
C GLN A 373 -10.78 -12.40 10.53
N GLU A 374 -11.19 -12.65 9.30
CA GLU A 374 -10.53 -12.14 8.10
C GLU A 374 -10.61 -10.61 8.01
N ASN A 375 -11.77 -10.02 8.32
CA ASN A 375 -11.94 -8.58 8.39
C ASN A 375 -11.06 -7.95 9.49
N TYR A 376 -10.93 -8.62 10.65
CA TYR A 376 -10.03 -8.18 11.70
C TYR A 376 -8.58 -8.14 11.21
N LYS A 377 -8.07 -9.23 10.64
CA LYS A 377 -6.72 -9.30 10.08
C LYS A 377 -6.47 -8.19 9.06
N ARG A 378 -7.40 -8.04 8.12
CA ARG A 378 -7.33 -6.99 7.09
C ARG A 378 -7.26 -5.60 7.69
N ASN A 379 -8.07 -5.30 8.69
CA ASN A 379 -8.10 -3.97 9.30
C ASN A 379 -6.82 -3.68 10.09
N ILE A 380 -6.25 -4.67 10.79
CA ILE A 380 -4.94 -4.53 11.45
C ILE A 380 -3.85 -4.27 10.40
N ASN A 381 -3.84 -5.01 9.29
CA ASN A 381 -2.89 -4.79 8.19
C ASN A 381 -3.03 -3.38 7.58
N LEU A 382 -4.27 -2.87 7.43
CA LEU A 382 -4.50 -1.51 6.94
C LEU A 382 -3.96 -0.46 7.90
N ILE A 383 -4.29 -0.55 9.20
CA ILE A 383 -3.79 0.40 10.21
C ILE A 383 -2.26 0.37 10.27
N TYR A 384 -1.68 -0.83 10.36
CA TYR A 384 -0.23 -1.04 10.31
C TYR A 384 0.39 -0.36 9.08
N THR A 385 -0.20 -0.59 7.90
CA THR A 385 0.27 0.00 6.65
C THR A 385 0.21 1.51 6.70
N GLY A 386 -0.90 2.10 7.14
CA GLY A 386 -1.07 3.55 7.26
C GLY A 386 -0.03 4.18 8.19
N CYS A 387 0.14 3.64 9.40
CA CYS A 387 1.11 4.13 10.38
C CYS A 387 2.56 4.04 9.87
N THR A 388 2.90 2.95 9.16
CA THR A 388 4.26 2.76 8.65
C THR A 388 4.61 3.62 7.44
N ARG A 389 3.70 4.48 6.94
CA ARG A 389 4.03 5.48 5.90
C ARG A 389 4.75 6.70 6.45
N ALA A 390 4.66 6.95 7.75
CA ALA A 390 5.32 8.08 8.42
C ALA A 390 6.82 7.83 8.63
N LYS A 391 7.65 8.82 8.31
CA LYS A 391 9.09 8.78 8.60
C LYS A 391 9.40 9.36 9.98
N ASP A 392 9.00 10.58 10.21
CA ASP A 392 9.40 11.38 11.37
C ASP A 392 8.23 11.71 12.30
N GLU A 393 7.06 12.02 11.73
CA GLU A 393 5.89 12.48 12.47
C GLU A 393 4.65 11.65 12.07
N LEU A 394 3.89 11.21 13.08
CA LEU A 394 2.65 10.47 12.89
C LEU A 394 1.58 11.04 13.83
N SER A 395 0.53 11.62 13.24
CA SER A 395 -0.70 12.00 13.98
C SER A 395 -1.83 11.06 13.58
N ILE A 396 -2.62 10.57 14.54
CA ILE A 396 -3.76 9.66 14.29
C ILE A 396 -5.03 10.28 14.85
N ILE A 397 -6.00 10.52 13.97
CA ILE A 397 -7.31 11.07 14.34
C ILE A 397 -8.25 9.93 14.70
N LEU A 398 -8.66 9.86 15.96
CA LEU A 398 -9.58 8.84 16.44
C LEU A 398 -11.03 9.34 16.39
N SER A 399 -11.83 8.70 15.55
CA SER A 399 -13.21 9.08 15.24
C SER A 399 -14.27 8.20 15.92
N ALA A 400 -13.93 7.53 17.04
CA ALA A 400 -14.84 6.82 17.91
C ALA A 400 -14.40 6.97 19.38
N ARG A 401 -15.36 6.93 20.31
CA ARG A 401 -15.07 6.96 21.74
C ARG A 401 -14.46 5.65 22.22
N ARG A 402 -13.83 5.68 23.39
CA ARG A 402 -13.32 4.47 24.04
C ARG A 402 -14.45 3.45 24.25
N GLY A 403 -14.20 2.20 23.86
CA GLY A 403 -15.19 1.11 23.91
C GLY A 403 -16.12 1.01 22.71
N GLU A 404 -16.06 1.96 21.75
CA GLU A 404 -16.85 1.92 20.52
C GLU A 404 -16.15 1.24 19.35
N SER A 405 -14.82 1.11 19.40
CA SER A 405 -14.00 0.47 18.37
C SER A 405 -12.78 -0.20 18.98
N VAL A 406 -12.70 -1.51 18.83
CA VAL A 406 -11.52 -2.26 19.29
C VAL A 406 -10.24 -1.79 18.61
N TYR A 407 -10.31 -1.40 17.34
CA TYR A 407 -9.14 -0.91 16.60
C TYR A 407 -8.60 0.41 17.14
N MET A 408 -9.51 1.35 17.45
CA MET A 408 -9.13 2.64 18.01
C MET A 408 -8.67 2.50 19.45
N ASP A 409 -9.25 1.58 20.21
CA ASP A 409 -8.80 1.28 21.58
C ASP A 409 -7.40 0.65 21.55
N LEU A 410 -7.12 -0.26 20.61
CA LEU A 410 -5.77 -0.79 20.41
C LEU A 410 -4.75 0.30 20.05
N ILE A 411 -5.13 1.28 19.24
CA ILE A 411 -4.29 2.43 18.90
C ILE A 411 -4.02 3.28 20.15
N ARG A 412 -5.07 3.68 20.89
CA ARG A 412 -4.96 4.46 22.13
C ARG A 412 -4.00 3.81 23.12
N ASP A 413 -4.21 2.51 23.35
CA ASP A 413 -3.47 1.78 24.37
C ASP A 413 -2.01 1.48 23.97
N SER A 414 -1.68 1.63 22.69
CA SER A 414 -0.34 1.30 22.16
C SER A 414 0.49 2.52 21.80
N MET A 415 -0.16 3.57 21.32
CA MET A 415 0.45 4.74 20.73
C MET A 415 0.18 6.03 21.48
N GLY A 416 -0.81 6.04 22.42
CA GLY A 416 -0.99 7.15 23.34
C GLY A 416 0.13 7.15 24.38
N ASP A 417 0.55 8.34 24.81
CA ASP A 417 1.46 8.48 25.92
C ASP A 417 0.81 7.85 27.17
N ASN A 418 1.40 6.79 27.67
CA ASN A 418 1.07 6.27 28.99
C ASN A 418 1.83 7.15 30.00
N ASP A 419 1.19 8.23 30.47
CA ASP A 419 1.55 8.84 31.73
C ASP A 419 1.28 7.89 32.91
#